data_5329b28f6aaaac15f8fa762a139874bd
#
_entry.id   5329b28f6aaaac15f8fa762a139874bd
#
_cell.length_a   1.000
_cell.length_b   1.000
_cell.length_c   1.000
_cell.angle_alpha   90.00
_cell.angle_beta   90.00
_cell.angle_gamma   90.00
#
_symmetry.space_group_name_H-M   'P 1'
#
loop_
_entity.id
_entity.type
_entity.pdbx_description
1 polymer ?
#
loop_
_entity_poly.entity_id
_entity_poly.type
_entity_poly.pdbx_seq_one_letter_code
_entity_poly.pdbx_strand_id
1 'polypeptide(L)'
;MAYYLGVDIGGTTSTLAIGDDQRRVLAISDQFPTAPGEGPKPVIEAIVAQVIAELEKLGATLADAPQLGLATPGPASHDGVLHMTPNLNPEHWDQFPIRAELEKALRQQAPDIRVTYLGDGQAAALGEYVVRSKKFTLDSVPADSLPDEELDSLFMVIVGTGLGGGAVVDGQPLRGKGGRAGHVGHILLPEYAFRHEHDRGLKKGNAYATAESAISLSGLAHQLPYRLSLDEWKDHPLNTAEGTARDKAKQLRELAASGDALACELFDDQARALGVALLNANYLGDYDRLVIGGGVCDLSPEVRERYRKLAEEAYHQHALDGFRDLDRFEFSVCGDNAPVIGALAWATP
;
A
#
# COMPACT_ATOMS: atom_id res chain seq x y z
N MET A 1 4.66 -11.14 -29.85
CA MET A 1 3.89 -10.76 -28.65
C MET A 1 4.86 -10.02 -27.74
N ALA A 2 4.59 -8.81 -27.37
CA ALA A 2 5.44 -8.10 -26.43
C ALA A 2 4.97 -8.39 -25.00
N TYR A 3 5.91 -8.57 -24.09
CA TYR A 3 5.65 -8.71 -22.67
C TYR A 3 6.01 -7.41 -21.95
N TYR A 4 5.25 -7.06 -20.93
CA TYR A 4 5.51 -5.94 -20.05
C TYR A 4 5.71 -6.46 -18.64
N LEU A 5 6.58 -5.80 -17.89
CA LEU A 5 7.00 -6.26 -16.57
C LEU A 5 6.65 -5.23 -15.51
N GLY A 6 6.20 -5.69 -14.35
CA GLY A 6 6.02 -4.88 -13.16
C GLY A 6 6.82 -5.48 -12.02
N VAL A 7 7.56 -4.67 -11.28
CA VAL A 7 8.28 -5.09 -10.07
C VAL A 7 7.91 -4.16 -8.93
N ASP A 8 7.50 -4.75 -7.82
CA ASP A 8 7.34 -4.05 -6.54
C ASP A 8 8.43 -4.51 -5.58
N ILE A 9 9.24 -3.57 -5.11
CA ILE A 9 10.24 -3.80 -4.06
C ILE A 9 9.62 -3.39 -2.74
N GLY A 10 9.24 -4.35 -1.90
CA GLY A 10 8.81 -4.09 -0.53
C GLY A 10 9.99 -4.00 0.46
N GLY A 11 9.69 -3.66 1.72
CA GLY A 11 10.71 -3.59 2.77
C GLY A 11 11.34 -4.94 3.15
N THR A 12 10.68 -6.06 2.88
CA THR A 12 11.13 -7.42 3.20
C THR A 12 11.11 -8.36 2.01
N THR A 13 10.14 -8.21 1.15
CA THR A 13 9.92 -9.05 -0.03
C THR A 13 9.64 -8.19 -1.26
N SER A 14 9.96 -8.73 -2.41
CA SER A 14 9.66 -8.17 -3.73
C SER A 14 8.76 -9.11 -4.52
N THR A 15 8.00 -8.57 -5.47
CA THR A 15 7.09 -9.32 -6.33
C THR A 15 7.26 -8.86 -7.78
N LEU A 16 7.12 -9.78 -8.73
CA LEU A 16 7.13 -9.53 -10.18
C LEU A 16 5.78 -9.88 -10.79
N ALA A 17 5.29 -9.04 -11.69
CA ALA A 17 4.17 -9.34 -12.57
C ALA A 17 4.58 -9.26 -14.03
N ILE A 18 3.99 -10.12 -14.87
CA ILE A 18 4.16 -10.13 -16.32
C ILE A 18 2.78 -9.95 -16.96
N GLY A 19 2.69 -9.06 -17.91
CA GLY A 19 1.49 -8.85 -18.74
C GLY A 19 1.82 -8.78 -20.21
N ASP A 20 0.78 -8.71 -21.04
CA ASP A 20 0.90 -8.62 -22.48
C ASP A 20 0.40 -7.28 -23.06
N ASP A 21 0.50 -7.14 -24.38
CA ASP A 21 0.03 -5.98 -25.15
C ASP A 21 -1.51 -5.86 -25.20
N GLN A 22 -2.25 -6.87 -24.72
CA GLN A 22 -3.70 -6.83 -24.52
C GLN A 22 -4.08 -6.42 -23.09
N ARG A 23 -3.10 -6.01 -22.28
CA ARG A 23 -3.28 -5.61 -20.87
C ARG A 23 -3.86 -6.72 -19.99
N ARG A 24 -3.48 -7.97 -20.26
CA ARG A 24 -3.78 -9.11 -19.38
C ARG A 24 -2.59 -9.35 -18.46
N VAL A 25 -2.86 -9.56 -17.20
CA VAL A 25 -1.86 -10.04 -16.24
C VAL A 25 -1.72 -11.55 -16.45
N LEU A 26 -0.58 -11.98 -16.98
CA LEU A 26 -0.31 -13.38 -17.34
C LEU A 26 0.26 -14.19 -16.19
N ALA A 27 1.07 -13.55 -15.36
CA ALA A 27 1.69 -14.17 -14.20
C ALA A 27 2.01 -13.14 -13.12
N ILE A 28 1.91 -13.55 -11.87
CA ILE A 28 2.46 -12.86 -10.70
C ILE A 28 3.32 -13.89 -9.99
N SER A 29 4.59 -13.55 -9.72
CA SER A 29 5.52 -14.45 -9.06
C SER A 29 5.19 -14.65 -7.58
N ASP A 30 5.69 -15.72 -6.99
CA ASP A 30 5.84 -15.79 -5.55
C ASP A 30 6.74 -14.64 -5.06
N GLN A 31 6.55 -14.26 -3.80
CA GLN A 31 7.39 -13.24 -3.18
C GLN A 31 8.82 -13.78 -3.00
N PHE A 32 9.81 -12.93 -3.31
CA PHE A 32 11.23 -13.22 -3.09
C PHE A 32 11.86 -12.18 -2.15
N PRO A 33 12.93 -12.53 -1.42
CA PRO A 33 13.51 -11.64 -0.41
C PRO A 33 14.07 -10.34 -1.01
N THR A 34 13.78 -9.19 -0.38
CA THR A 34 14.44 -7.91 -0.68
C THR A 34 15.79 -7.80 0.02
N ALA A 35 15.96 -8.40 1.22
CA ALA A 35 17.17 -8.31 2.04
C ALA A 35 17.78 -6.88 2.13
N PRO A 36 17.02 -5.86 2.59
CA PRO A 36 17.40 -4.44 2.48
C PRO A 36 18.69 -4.08 3.24
N GLY A 37 19.09 -4.90 4.22
CA GLY A 37 20.35 -4.74 4.96
C GLY A 37 21.59 -5.05 4.15
N GLU A 38 21.48 -5.81 3.04
CA GLU A 38 22.58 -6.15 2.16
C GLU A 38 22.81 -5.08 1.08
N GLY A 39 21.92 -4.09 1.01
CA GLY A 39 21.97 -2.99 0.06
C GLY A 39 21.29 -3.30 -1.29
N PRO A 40 21.31 -2.34 -2.23
CA PRO A 40 20.52 -2.43 -3.46
C PRO A 40 21.06 -3.40 -4.52
N LYS A 41 22.36 -3.67 -4.53
CA LYS A 41 22.98 -4.51 -5.57
C LYS A 41 22.48 -5.96 -5.57
N PRO A 42 22.44 -6.68 -4.45
CA PRO A 42 21.87 -8.03 -4.41
C PRO A 42 20.40 -8.07 -4.83
N VAL A 43 19.64 -7.04 -4.47
CA VAL A 43 18.21 -6.92 -4.85
C VAL A 43 18.07 -6.77 -6.36
N ILE A 44 18.88 -5.93 -7.01
CA ILE A 44 18.89 -5.78 -8.47
C ILE A 44 19.24 -7.11 -9.15
N GLU A 45 20.25 -7.81 -8.66
CA GLU A 45 20.66 -9.12 -9.18
C GLU A 45 19.52 -10.15 -9.05
N ALA A 46 18.84 -10.18 -7.90
CA ALA A 46 17.69 -11.05 -7.67
C ALA A 46 16.52 -10.74 -8.62
N ILE A 47 16.21 -9.44 -8.81
CA ILE A 47 15.16 -9.01 -9.75
C ILE A 47 15.48 -9.46 -11.17
N VAL A 48 16.71 -9.25 -11.65
CA VAL A 48 17.12 -9.66 -13.00
C VAL A 48 16.97 -11.17 -13.18
N ALA A 49 17.44 -11.95 -12.19
CA ALA A 49 17.31 -13.41 -12.21
C ALA A 49 15.84 -13.87 -12.22
N GLN A 50 15.00 -13.25 -11.38
CA GLN A 50 13.57 -13.59 -11.30
C GLN A 50 12.84 -13.24 -12.61
N VAL A 51 13.13 -12.09 -13.21
CA VAL A 51 12.55 -11.68 -14.51
C VAL A 51 12.87 -12.70 -15.58
N ILE A 52 14.12 -13.13 -15.69
CA ILE A 52 14.55 -14.13 -16.68
C ILE A 52 13.80 -15.45 -16.44
N ALA A 53 13.81 -15.94 -15.21
CA ALA A 53 13.18 -17.21 -14.86
C ALA A 53 11.65 -17.22 -15.15
N GLU A 54 10.95 -16.12 -14.87
CA GLU A 54 9.51 -16.04 -15.13
C GLU A 54 9.20 -15.91 -16.63
N LEU A 55 10.01 -15.18 -17.41
CA LEU A 55 9.86 -15.12 -18.86
C LEU A 55 10.13 -16.47 -19.53
N GLU A 56 11.13 -17.21 -19.06
CA GLU A 56 11.44 -18.57 -19.57
C GLU A 56 10.25 -19.53 -19.38
N LYS A 57 9.51 -19.44 -18.28
CA LYS A 57 8.28 -20.24 -18.08
C LYS A 57 7.21 -19.96 -19.13
N LEU A 58 7.21 -18.75 -19.71
CA LEU A 58 6.30 -18.35 -20.79
C LEU A 58 6.90 -18.62 -22.19
N GLY A 59 8.09 -19.21 -22.26
CA GLY A 59 8.80 -19.44 -23.51
C GLY A 59 9.34 -18.16 -24.16
N ALA A 60 9.56 -17.12 -23.36
CA ALA A 60 10.02 -15.80 -23.77
C ALA A 60 11.42 -15.49 -23.20
N THR A 61 12.01 -14.43 -23.70
CA THR A 61 13.30 -13.90 -23.25
C THR A 61 13.17 -12.44 -22.85
N LEU A 62 14.18 -11.89 -22.19
CA LEU A 62 14.20 -10.47 -21.82
C LEU A 62 14.12 -9.53 -23.05
N ALA A 63 14.56 -9.98 -24.22
CA ALA A 63 14.47 -9.22 -25.47
C ALA A 63 13.00 -9.02 -25.95
N ASP A 64 12.07 -9.87 -25.48
CA ASP A 64 10.65 -9.76 -25.78
C ASP A 64 9.93 -8.78 -24.84
N ALA A 65 10.63 -8.22 -23.86
CA ALA A 65 10.10 -7.30 -22.86
C ALA A 65 10.68 -5.87 -23.02
N PRO A 66 10.03 -4.97 -23.76
CA PRO A 66 10.56 -3.64 -24.04
C PRO A 66 10.54 -2.70 -22.83
N GLN A 67 9.68 -2.95 -21.84
CA GLN A 67 9.51 -2.07 -20.69
C GLN A 67 9.28 -2.85 -19.38
N LEU A 68 9.83 -2.27 -18.31
CA LEU A 68 9.61 -2.68 -16.93
C LEU A 68 9.18 -1.46 -16.10
N GLY A 69 8.09 -1.60 -15.33
CA GLY A 69 7.69 -0.65 -14.30
C GLY A 69 8.25 -1.09 -12.95
N LEU A 70 8.86 -0.16 -12.24
CA LEU A 70 9.40 -0.37 -10.92
C LEU A 70 8.63 0.43 -9.89
N ALA A 71 8.19 -0.21 -8.81
CA ALA A 71 7.66 0.41 -7.62
C ALA A 71 8.58 0.17 -6.42
N THR A 72 8.71 1.16 -5.54
CA THR A 72 9.47 1.03 -4.29
C THR A 72 8.84 1.88 -3.18
N PRO A 73 9.12 1.54 -1.89
CA PRO A 73 8.80 2.44 -0.81
C PRO A 73 9.47 3.81 -1.01
N GLY A 74 8.76 4.88 -0.63
CA GLY A 74 9.23 6.25 -0.72
C GLY A 74 9.77 6.80 0.61
N PRO A 75 10.19 8.07 0.61
CA PRO A 75 10.11 9.01 -0.51
C PRO A 75 11.19 8.82 -1.58
N ALA A 76 10.85 9.11 -2.83
CA ALA A 76 11.77 9.08 -3.96
C ALA A 76 11.45 10.19 -4.97
N SER A 77 12.41 10.50 -5.84
CA SER A 77 12.18 11.40 -6.97
C SER A 77 11.39 10.74 -8.11
N HIS A 78 10.94 11.52 -9.09
CA HIS A 78 10.32 10.99 -10.33
C HIS A 78 11.17 9.95 -11.05
N ASP A 79 12.49 10.09 -10.95
CA ASP A 79 13.44 9.21 -11.62
C ASP A 79 13.85 8.00 -10.77
N GLY A 80 13.22 7.82 -9.60
CA GLY A 80 13.52 6.70 -8.71
C GLY A 80 14.84 6.85 -7.96
N VAL A 81 15.23 8.10 -7.61
CA VAL A 81 16.29 8.33 -6.63
C VAL A 81 15.67 8.33 -5.24
N LEU A 82 16.08 7.40 -4.40
CA LEU A 82 15.55 7.21 -3.06
C LEU A 82 16.07 8.28 -2.09
N HIS A 83 15.24 8.70 -1.13
CA HIS A 83 15.59 9.72 -0.15
C HIS A 83 15.19 9.25 1.26
N MET A 84 16.18 8.81 2.07
CA MET A 84 15.97 8.41 3.46
C MET A 84 14.74 7.52 3.68
N THR A 85 14.56 6.53 2.79
CA THR A 85 13.40 5.64 2.77
C THR A 85 13.39 4.76 4.04
N PRO A 86 12.38 4.86 4.93
CA PRO A 86 12.44 4.21 6.23
C PRO A 86 12.32 2.68 6.19
N ASN A 87 11.73 2.13 5.13
CA ASN A 87 11.55 0.69 4.96
C ASN A 87 12.74 -0.01 4.29
N LEU A 88 13.70 0.76 3.78
CA LEU A 88 14.98 0.29 3.25
C LEU A 88 16.09 0.91 4.10
N ASN A 89 17.17 0.17 4.38
CA ASN A 89 18.25 0.69 5.22
C ASN A 89 18.88 1.97 4.61
N PRO A 90 18.70 3.16 5.19
CA PRO A 90 19.21 4.41 4.61
C PRO A 90 20.73 4.43 4.41
N GLU A 91 21.51 3.68 5.21
CA GLU A 91 22.97 3.60 5.04
C GLU A 91 23.40 3.11 3.66
N HIS A 92 22.56 2.29 3.01
CA HIS A 92 22.87 1.67 1.71
C HIS A 92 21.99 2.21 0.59
N TRP A 93 20.79 2.74 0.93
CA TRP A 93 19.77 3.07 -0.06
C TRP A 93 19.53 4.57 -0.25
N ASP A 94 20.02 5.44 0.67
CA ASP A 94 19.85 6.89 0.51
C ASP A 94 20.60 7.41 -0.72
N GLN A 95 19.95 8.28 -1.49
CA GLN A 95 20.44 8.84 -2.75
C GLN A 95 20.72 7.78 -3.83
N PHE A 96 20.26 6.55 -3.66
CA PHE A 96 20.50 5.50 -4.64
C PHE A 96 19.52 5.60 -5.82
N PRO A 97 20.00 5.64 -7.08
CA PRO A 97 19.17 5.76 -8.27
C PRO A 97 18.66 4.39 -8.75
N ILE A 98 17.79 3.75 -7.95
CA ILE A 98 17.36 2.35 -8.12
C ILE A 98 16.83 2.07 -9.54
N ARG A 99 16.02 2.97 -10.11
CA ARG A 99 15.50 2.81 -11.48
C ARG A 99 16.63 2.73 -12.51
N ALA A 100 17.58 3.66 -12.45
CA ALA A 100 18.67 3.73 -13.41
C ALA A 100 19.64 2.55 -13.31
N GLU A 101 19.94 2.10 -12.09
CA GLU A 101 20.82 0.96 -11.88
C GLU A 101 20.15 -0.38 -12.27
N LEU A 102 18.83 -0.53 -12.02
CA LEU A 102 18.09 -1.68 -12.54
C LEU A 102 18.04 -1.68 -14.07
N GLU A 103 17.75 -0.54 -14.71
CA GLU A 103 17.76 -0.41 -16.17
C GLU A 103 19.13 -0.79 -16.76
N LYS A 104 20.20 -0.31 -16.16
CA LYS A 104 21.58 -0.63 -16.56
C LYS A 104 21.88 -2.14 -16.45
N ALA A 105 21.41 -2.79 -15.39
CA ALA A 105 21.61 -4.24 -15.22
C ALA A 105 20.84 -5.05 -16.27
N LEU A 106 19.56 -4.69 -16.53
CA LEU A 106 18.74 -5.36 -17.54
C LEU A 106 19.27 -5.17 -18.96
N ARG A 107 19.82 -4.00 -19.28
CA ARG A 107 20.41 -3.67 -20.59
C ARG A 107 21.64 -4.48 -20.95
N GLN A 108 22.26 -5.17 -20.02
CA GLN A 108 23.34 -6.12 -20.31
C GLN A 108 22.86 -7.29 -21.18
N GLN A 109 21.55 -7.63 -21.12
CA GLN A 109 20.95 -8.74 -21.86
C GLN A 109 19.88 -8.26 -22.88
N ALA A 110 19.24 -7.13 -22.63
CA ALA A 110 18.24 -6.52 -23.51
C ALA A 110 18.54 -5.00 -23.67
N PRO A 111 19.38 -4.59 -24.63
CA PRO A 111 19.90 -3.22 -24.73
C PRO A 111 18.83 -2.13 -24.84
N ASP A 112 17.65 -2.46 -25.39
CA ASP A 112 16.57 -1.52 -25.65
C ASP A 112 15.52 -1.42 -24.54
N ILE A 113 15.63 -2.25 -23.47
CA ILE A 113 14.67 -2.23 -22.37
C ILE A 113 14.71 -0.90 -21.63
N ARG A 114 13.53 -0.40 -21.27
CA ARG A 114 13.36 0.83 -20.47
C ARG A 114 12.72 0.52 -19.14
N VAL A 115 13.17 1.20 -18.09
CA VAL A 115 12.56 1.10 -16.76
C VAL A 115 11.85 2.41 -16.41
N THR A 116 10.55 2.32 -16.11
CA THR A 116 9.73 3.41 -15.57
C THR A 116 9.66 3.29 -14.05
N TYR A 117 9.20 4.35 -13.36
CA TYR A 117 9.19 4.35 -11.89
C TYR A 117 7.92 5.00 -11.31
N LEU A 118 7.41 4.40 -10.25
CA LEU A 118 6.40 4.95 -9.34
C LEU A 118 6.80 4.68 -7.87
N GLY A 119 6.30 5.48 -6.93
CA GLY A 119 6.28 5.07 -5.52
C GLY A 119 5.25 3.95 -5.30
N ASP A 120 5.48 3.08 -4.32
CA ASP A 120 4.62 1.93 -4.01
C ASP A 120 3.13 2.29 -3.84
N GLY A 121 2.82 3.35 -3.08
CA GLY A 121 1.45 3.83 -2.91
C GLY A 121 0.82 4.34 -4.21
N GLN A 122 1.61 5.01 -5.07
CA GLN A 122 1.13 5.48 -6.38
C GLN A 122 0.89 4.30 -7.32
N ALA A 123 1.77 3.32 -7.29
CA ALA A 123 1.61 2.09 -8.05
C ALA A 123 0.38 1.30 -7.58
N ALA A 124 0.19 1.16 -6.27
CA ALA A 124 -0.98 0.47 -5.73
C ALA A 124 -2.30 1.13 -6.17
N ALA A 125 -2.39 2.47 -6.09
CA ALA A 125 -3.56 3.19 -6.57
C ALA A 125 -3.80 2.98 -8.08
N LEU A 126 -2.73 2.98 -8.89
CA LEU A 126 -2.85 2.71 -10.33
C LEU A 126 -3.28 1.27 -10.60
N GLY A 127 -2.72 0.28 -9.88
CA GLY A 127 -3.09 -1.12 -10.03
C GLY A 127 -4.56 -1.37 -9.71
N GLU A 128 -5.04 -0.81 -8.61
CA GLU A 128 -6.44 -0.87 -8.24
C GLU A 128 -7.34 -0.20 -9.30
N TYR A 129 -6.93 0.98 -9.78
CA TYR A 129 -7.67 1.72 -10.80
C TYR A 129 -7.79 0.96 -12.12
N VAL A 130 -6.70 0.41 -12.65
CA VAL A 130 -6.74 -0.26 -13.96
C VAL A 130 -7.53 -1.55 -13.97
N VAL A 131 -7.59 -2.26 -12.81
CA VAL A 131 -8.41 -3.46 -12.66
C VAL A 131 -9.88 -3.05 -12.51
N ARG A 132 -10.23 -2.11 -11.62
CA ARG A 132 -11.60 -1.64 -11.42
C ARG A 132 -12.22 -1.02 -12.66
N SER A 133 -11.46 -0.23 -13.40
CA SER A 133 -11.90 0.37 -14.67
C SER A 133 -11.86 -0.61 -15.85
N LYS A 134 -11.60 -1.90 -15.59
CA LYS A 134 -11.54 -2.97 -16.60
C LYS A 134 -10.52 -2.71 -17.72
N LYS A 135 -9.54 -1.81 -17.46
CA LYS A 135 -8.43 -1.51 -18.39
C LYS A 135 -7.36 -2.61 -18.38
N PHE A 136 -7.26 -3.36 -17.29
CA PHE A 136 -6.44 -4.56 -17.15
C PHE A 136 -7.30 -5.74 -16.71
N THR A 137 -6.97 -6.93 -17.24
CA THR A 137 -7.64 -8.17 -16.83
C THR A 137 -6.76 -8.93 -15.86
N LEU A 138 -7.34 -9.33 -14.74
CA LEU A 138 -6.72 -10.12 -13.68
C LEU A 138 -7.62 -11.32 -13.40
N ASP A 139 -7.12 -12.55 -13.60
CA ASP A 139 -7.92 -13.78 -13.48
C ASP A 139 -8.58 -13.94 -12.10
N SER A 140 -7.92 -13.46 -11.03
CA SER A 140 -8.47 -13.50 -9.67
C SER A 140 -9.59 -12.49 -9.42
N VAL A 141 -9.83 -11.55 -10.35
CA VAL A 141 -10.87 -10.51 -10.26
C VAL A 141 -11.71 -10.53 -11.56
N PRO A 142 -12.74 -11.37 -11.63
CA PRO A 142 -13.60 -11.44 -12.79
C PRO A 142 -14.26 -10.09 -13.12
N ALA A 143 -14.26 -9.70 -14.38
CA ALA A 143 -14.76 -8.38 -14.80
C ALA A 143 -16.25 -8.16 -14.50
N ASP A 144 -17.04 -9.25 -14.44
CA ASP A 144 -18.46 -9.24 -14.06
C ASP A 144 -18.70 -9.08 -12.55
N SER A 145 -17.67 -9.28 -11.73
CA SER A 145 -17.72 -8.99 -10.28
C SER A 145 -17.52 -7.51 -9.94
N LEU A 146 -17.09 -6.72 -10.91
CA LEU A 146 -16.83 -5.28 -10.74
C LEU A 146 -18.03 -4.47 -11.22
N PRO A 147 -18.36 -3.35 -10.56
CA PRO A 147 -19.40 -2.42 -11.01
C PRO A 147 -19.17 -1.98 -12.46
N ASP A 148 -20.28 -1.80 -13.19
CA ASP A 148 -20.24 -1.29 -14.57
C ASP A 148 -20.42 0.22 -14.59
N GLU A 149 -19.56 0.91 -13.85
CA GLU A 149 -19.57 2.35 -13.68
C GLU A 149 -18.28 2.94 -14.26
N GLU A 150 -18.39 4.13 -14.83
CA GLU A 150 -17.23 4.91 -15.24
C GLU A 150 -16.43 5.32 -14.00
N LEU A 151 -15.13 5.07 -14.02
CA LEU A 151 -14.21 5.39 -12.95
C LEU A 151 -13.12 6.29 -13.50
N ASP A 152 -13.12 7.57 -13.11
CA ASP A 152 -12.10 8.54 -13.54
C ASP A 152 -11.01 8.72 -12.49
N SER A 153 -11.37 8.57 -11.21
CA SER A 153 -10.45 8.82 -10.12
C SER A 153 -10.64 7.87 -8.95
N LEU A 154 -9.58 7.61 -8.21
CA LEU A 154 -9.63 6.96 -6.90
C LEU A 154 -8.49 7.43 -5.99
N PHE A 155 -8.72 7.36 -4.69
CA PHE A 155 -7.68 7.44 -3.68
C PHE A 155 -7.59 6.11 -2.93
N MET A 156 -6.39 5.55 -2.86
CA MET A 156 -6.13 4.31 -2.12
C MET A 156 -5.26 4.58 -0.91
N VAL A 157 -5.64 4.04 0.24
CA VAL A 157 -4.80 3.93 1.43
C VAL A 157 -4.34 2.48 1.61
N ILE A 158 -3.13 2.31 2.13
CA ILE A 158 -2.53 0.99 2.41
C ILE A 158 -2.21 0.95 3.90
N VAL A 159 -3.04 0.25 4.65
CA VAL A 159 -2.90 0.08 6.11
C VAL A 159 -2.04 -1.14 6.40
N GLY A 160 -0.77 -0.92 6.70
CA GLY A 160 0.22 -1.96 6.96
C GLY A 160 1.04 -1.68 8.22
N THR A 161 2.34 -1.95 8.16
CA THR A 161 3.30 -1.54 9.21
C THR A 161 3.27 -0.04 9.46
N GLY A 162 3.16 0.75 8.39
CA GLY A 162 2.85 2.17 8.35
C GLY A 162 1.53 2.43 7.65
N LEU A 163 1.34 3.67 7.18
CA LEU A 163 0.20 4.08 6.37
C LEU A 163 0.72 4.73 5.08
N GLY A 164 0.53 4.03 3.97
CA GLY A 164 0.79 4.54 2.64
C GLY A 164 -0.48 5.00 1.92
N GLY A 165 -0.31 5.59 0.74
CA GLY A 165 -1.43 5.91 -0.13
C GLY A 165 -1.01 6.48 -1.47
N GLY A 166 -1.97 6.56 -2.36
CA GLY A 166 -1.81 7.13 -3.70
C GLY A 166 -3.15 7.52 -4.29
N ALA A 167 -3.10 8.30 -5.33
CA ALA A 167 -4.28 8.71 -6.09
C ALA A 167 -4.09 8.51 -7.57
N VAL A 168 -5.19 8.26 -8.25
CA VAL A 168 -5.32 8.33 -9.71
C VAL A 168 -6.38 9.37 -10.02
N VAL A 169 -6.09 10.24 -10.97
CA VAL A 169 -7.02 11.27 -11.48
C VAL A 169 -6.92 11.25 -13.00
N ASP A 170 -8.06 11.22 -13.67
CA ASP A 170 -8.14 11.10 -15.15
C ASP A 170 -7.32 9.91 -15.68
N GLY A 171 -7.32 8.81 -14.94
CA GLY A 171 -6.56 7.61 -15.29
C GLY A 171 -5.04 7.69 -15.12
N GLN A 172 -4.51 8.78 -14.53
CA GLN A 172 -3.09 8.99 -14.31
C GLN A 172 -2.74 9.03 -12.83
N PRO A 173 -1.66 8.35 -12.39
CA PRO A 173 -1.23 8.43 -11.01
C PRO A 173 -0.79 9.86 -10.65
N LEU A 174 -1.32 10.36 -9.53
CA LEU A 174 -0.95 11.67 -8.99
C LEU A 174 0.46 11.59 -8.39
N ARG A 175 1.45 12.08 -9.12
CA ARG A 175 2.86 12.01 -8.70
C ARG A 175 3.34 13.26 -7.97
N GLY A 176 2.69 14.40 -8.20
CA GLY A 176 3.13 15.72 -7.69
C GLY A 176 4.44 16.19 -8.34
N LYS A 177 4.89 17.38 -7.99
CA LYS A 177 6.08 18.01 -8.63
C LYS A 177 7.38 17.20 -8.42
N GLY A 178 7.53 16.53 -7.29
CA GLY A 178 8.78 15.84 -6.92
C GLY A 178 8.65 14.31 -6.86
N GLY A 179 7.56 13.73 -7.39
CA GLY A 179 7.32 12.28 -7.31
C GLY A 179 6.78 11.79 -5.96
N ARG A 180 6.42 12.69 -5.04
CA ARG A 180 6.15 12.38 -3.63
C ARG A 180 4.70 12.64 -3.19
N ALA A 181 3.75 12.76 -4.11
CA ALA A 181 2.34 12.88 -3.73
C ALA A 181 1.79 11.56 -3.15
N GLY A 182 0.77 11.64 -2.29
CA GLY A 182 0.09 10.47 -1.74
C GLY A 182 0.54 10.05 -0.32
N HIS A 183 1.47 10.78 0.32
CA HIS A 183 1.97 10.44 1.67
C HIS A 183 0.93 10.78 2.77
N VAL A 184 -0.27 10.21 2.65
CA VAL A 184 -1.41 10.42 3.57
C VAL A 184 -1.08 10.05 5.02
N GLY A 185 -0.19 9.09 5.24
CA GLY A 185 0.24 8.71 6.58
C GLY A 185 0.86 9.83 7.40
N HIS A 186 1.37 10.88 6.75
CA HIS A 186 2.04 12.01 7.39
C HIS A 186 1.15 13.26 7.54
N ILE A 187 -0.13 13.23 7.14
CA ILE A 187 -1.06 14.29 7.50
C ILE A 187 -1.31 14.28 9.01
N LEU A 188 -1.52 15.46 9.58
CA LEU A 188 -1.84 15.59 10.99
C LEU A 188 -3.34 15.40 11.19
N LEU A 189 -3.71 14.58 12.16
CA LEU A 189 -5.10 14.38 12.52
C LEU A 189 -5.51 15.29 13.69
N PRO A 190 -6.76 15.76 13.73
CA PRO A 190 -7.28 16.50 14.85
C PRO A 190 -7.36 15.63 16.12
N GLU A 191 -7.41 16.28 17.26
CA GLU A 191 -7.40 15.62 18.57
C GLU A 191 -8.51 14.59 18.74
N TYR A 192 -9.71 14.89 18.22
CA TYR A 192 -10.87 14.00 18.31
C TYR A 192 -10.76 12.70 17.48
N ALA A 193 -9.76 12.60 16.60
CA ALA A 193 -9.47 11.36 15.88
C ALA A 193 -8.74 10.30 16.73
N PHE A 194 -8.36 10.67 17.95
CA PHE A 194 -7.67 9.78 18.90
C PHE A 194 -8.52 9.59 20.14
N ARG A 195 -8.67 8.36 20.61
CA ARG A 195 -9.42 8.07 21.83
C ARG A 195 -8.73 8.61 23.09
N HIS A 196 -7.41 8.47 23.18
CA HIS A 196 -6.63 8.91 24.34
C HIS A 196 -5.50 9.85 23.94
N GLU A 197 -5.14 10.73 24.86
CA GLU A 197 -4.02 11.64 24.67
C GLU A 197 -2.69 10.88 24.40
N HIS A 198 -2.51 9.72 25.06
CA HIS A 198 -1.37 8.83 24.84
C HIS A 198 -1.19 8.47 23.36
N ASP A 199 -2.27 8.21 22.64
CA ASP A 199 -2.23 7.73 21.25
C ASP A 199 -1.60 8.76 20.30
N ARG A 200 -1.67 10.05 20.65
CA ARG A 200 -1.00 11.15 19.92
C ARG A 200 0.51 11.20 20.13
N GLY A 201 1.01 10.51 21.15
CA GLY A 201 2.42 10.56 21.55
C GLY A 201 3.38 9.79 20.64
N LEU A 202 2.91 8.97 19.72
CA LEU A 202 3.78 8.25 18.79
C LEU A 202 4.34 9.21 17.73
N LYS A 203 5.66 9.40 17.77
CA LYS A 203 6.38 10.20 16.79
C LYS A 203 6.58 9.43 15.49
N LYS A 204 6.21 10.04 14.37
CA LYS A 204 6.47 9.54 13.01
C LYS A 204 7.21 10.60 12.21
N GLY A 205 8.39 10.26 11.71
CA GLY A 205 9.28 11.27 11.16
C GLY A 205 9.59 12.37 12.17
N ASN A 206 9.21 13.61 11.87
CA ASN A 206 9.37 14.76 12.74
C ASN A 206 8.07 15.23 13.41
N ALA A 207 6.96 14.49 13.27
CA ALA A 207 5.64 14.91 13.72
C ALA A 207 5.01 13.90 14.70
N TYR A 208 4.09 14.43 15.50
CA TYR A 208 3.17 13.70 16.36
C TYR A 208 1.74 13.79 15.78
N ALA A 209 0.83 12.99 16.30
CA ALA A 209 -0.57 12.98 15.88
C ALA A 209 -0.76 12.85 14.35
N THR A 210 0.10 12.07 13.70
CA THR A 210 -0.02 11.79 12.26
C THR A 210 -1.06 10.70 12.03
N ALA A 211 -1.62 10.62 10.82
CA ALA A 211 -2.53 9.54 10.44
C ALA A 211 -1.88 8.17 10.65
N GLU A 212 -0.59 8.00 10.32
CA GLU A 212 0.13 6.75 10.54
C GLU A 212 0.23 6.38 12.03
N SER A 213 0.32 7.36 12.94
CA SER A 213 0.38 7.08 14.38
C SER A 213 -0.93 6.51 14.94
N ALA A 214 -2.04 6.76 14.27
CA ALA A 214 -3.35 6.21 14.61
C ALA A 214 -3.68 4.93 13.80
N ILE A 215 -3.29 4.90 12.49
CA ILE A 215 -3.82 3.97 11.48
C ILE A 215 -2.70 3.06 10.96
N SER A 216 -2.02 2.33 11.82
CA SER A 216 -0.97 1.40 11.40
C SER A 216 -0.72 0.33 12.45
N LEU A 217 -0.03 -0.75 12.07
CA LEU A 217 0.48 -1.72 13.04
C LEU A 217 1.42 -1.06 14.06
N SER A 218 2.22 -0.08 13.65
CA SER A 218 3.06 0.69 14.57
C SER A 218 2.22 1.50 15.56
N GLY A 219 1.09 2.07 15.09
CA GLY A 219 0.10 2.74 15.94
C GLY A 219 -0.52 1.78 16.96
N LEU A 220 -0.99 0.62 16.51
CA LEU A 220 -1.54 -0.42 17.39
C LEU A 220 -0.51 -0.89 18.42
N ALA A 221 0.75 -1.09 18.02
CA ALA A 221 1.82 -1.49 18.92
C ALA A 221 2.17 -0.41 19.97
N HIS A 222 1.91 0.86 19.67
CA HIS A 222 2.05 1.97 20.62
C HIS A 222 0.84 2.05 21.57
N GLN A 223 -0.37 1.90 21.03
CA GLN A 223 -1.63 2.03 21.79
C GLN A 223 -1.87 0.86 22.74
N LEU A 224 -1.57 -0.37 22.31
CA LEU A 224 -1.86 -1.59 23.04
C LEU A 224 -1.29 -1.62 24.47
N PRO A 225 -0.01 -1.33 24.74
CA PRO A 225 0.52 -1.33 26.12
C PRO A 225 -0.19 -0.32 27.02
N TYR A 226 -0.59 0.82 26.50
CA TYR A 226 -1.36 1.80 27.26
C TYR A 226 -2.76 1.25 27.62
N ARG A 227 -3.49 0.68 26.63
CA ARG A 227 -4.79 0.05 26.91
C ARG A 227 -4.67 -1.04 27.98
N LEU A 228 -3.68 -1.93 27.87
CA LEU A 228 -3.43 -3.00 28.81
C LEU A 228 -3.10 -2.50 30.22
N SER A 229 -2.64 -1.25 30.40
CA SER A 229 -2.39 -0.64 31.70
C SER A 229 -3.64 -0.07 32.38
N LEU A 230 -4.76 0.04 31.66
CA LEU A 230 -6.04 0.55 32.21
C LEU A 230 -6.73 -0.52 33.07
N ASP A 231 -7.45 -0.06 34.10
CA ASP A 231 -8.11 -0.97 35.06
C ASP A 231 -9.09 -1.95 34.38
N GLU A 232 -9.76 -1.53 33.30
CA GLU A 232 -10.69 -2.37 32.55
C GLU A 232 -10.00 -3.56 31.83
N TRP A 233 -8.72 -3.42 31.48
CA TRP A 233 -7.95 -4.42 30.73
C TRP A 233 -6.85 -5.09 31.55
N LYS A 234 -6.77 -4.85 32.86
CA LYS A 234 -5.70 -5.37 33.72
C LYS A 234 -5.58 -6.90 33.74
N ASP A 235 -6.72 -7.59 33.58
CA ASP A 235 -6.78 -9.05 33.56
C ASP A 235 -6.76 -9.66 32.15
N HIS A 236 -6.52 -8.83 31.12
CA HIS A 236 -6.50 -9.27 29.73
C HIS A 236 -5.30 -10.21 29.47
N PRO A 237 -5.49 -11.34 28.72
CA PRO A 237 -4.43 -12.32 28.49
C PRO A 237 -3.14 -11.77 27.89
N LEU A 238 -3.21 -10.73 27.06
CA LEU A 238 -2.04 -10.07 26.48
C LEU A 238 -1.14 -9.41 27.52
N ASN A 239 -1.58 -9.17 28.77
CA ASN A 239 -0.72 -8.66 29.83
C ASN A 239 0.39 -9.66 30.18
N THR A 240 0.08 -10.95 30.19
CA THR A 240 1.01 -12.03 30.53
C THR A 240 1.61 -12.72 29.32
N ALA A 241 1.14 -12.44 28.11
CA ALA A 241 1.67 -13.01 26.87
C ALA A 241 3.13 -12.59 26.66
N GLU A 242 3.94 -13.52 26.14
CA GLU A 242 5.32 -13.24 25.74
C GLU A 242 5.39 -12.40 24.45
N GLY A 243 6.55 -11.80 24.20
CA GLY A 243 6.83 -11.02 23.00
C GLY A 243 6.79 -9.51 23.21
N THR A 244 7.21 -8.79 22.16
CA THR A 244 7.20 -7.33 22.14
C THR A 244 5.78 -6.79 21.97
N ALA A 245 5.57 -5.49 22.20
CA ALA A 245 4.29 -4.83 21.91
C ALA A 245 3.84 -5.03 20.43
N ARG A 246 4.81 -5.08 19.52
CA ARG A 246 4.54 -5.35 18.09
C ARG A 246 4.09 -6.79 17.84
N ASP A 247 4.68 -7.77 18.53
CA ASP A 247 4.29 -9.18 18.39
C ASP A 247 2.89 -9.41 18.97
N LYS A 248 2.56 -8.76 20.08
CA LYS A 248 1.21 -8.75 20.65
C LYS A 248 0.20 -8.06 19.75
N ALA A 249 0.57 -6.92 19.14
CA ALA A 249 -0.31 -6.21 18.21
C ALA A 249 -0.65 -7.02 16.95
N LYS A 250 0.24 -7.90 16.47
CA LYS A 250 -0.05 -8.81 15.35
C LYS A 250 -1.15 -9.82 15.68
N GLN A 251 -1.34 -10.18 16.96
CA GLN A 251 -2.38 -11.13 17.39
C GLN A 251 -3.77 -10.49 17.42
N LEU A 252 -3.87 -9.16 17.36
CA LEU A 252 -5.15 -8.45 17.45
C LEU A 252 -6.14 -8.85 16.35
N ARG A 253 -5.69 -9.27 15.17
CA ARG A 253 -6.59 -9.72 14.09
C ARG A 253 -7.36 -10.99 14.49
N GLU A 254 -6.66 -11.99 15.02
CA GLU A 254 -7.27 -13.25 15.45
C GLU A 254 -8.15 -13.03 16.69
N LEU A 255 -7.70 -12.17 17.59
CA LEU A 255 -8.48 -11.80 18.77
C LEU A 255 -9.77 -11.08 18.38
N ALA A 256 -9.71 -10.10 17.48
CA ALA A 256 -10.91 -9.41 16.97
C ALA A 256 -11.86 -10.37 16.25
N ALA A 257 -11.34 -11.31 15.46
CA ALA A 257 -12.14 -12.34 14.79
C ALA A 257 -12.85 -13.27 15.79
N SER A 258 -12.28 -13.48 16.99
CA SER A 258 -12.92 -14.22 18.07
C SER A 258 -13.83 -13.37 18.97
N GLY A 259 -13.98 -12.09 18.69
CA GLY A 259 -14.84 -11.16 19.42
C GLY A 259 -14.20 -10.56 20.67
N ASP A 260 -12.86 -10.60 20.78
CA ASP A 260 -12.14 -9.93 21.87
C ASP A 260 -12.42 -8.42 21.89
N ALA A 261 -12.87 -7.94 23.06
CA ALA A 261 -13.36 -6.57 23.18
C ALA A 261 -12.26 -5.52 23.03
N LEU A 262 -11.04 -5.78 23.55
CA LEU A 262 -9.90 -4.88 23.42
C LEU A 262 -9.43 -4.79 21.96
N ALA A 263 -9.31 -5.93 21.30
CA ALA A 263 -8.91 -5.97 19.91
C ALA A 263 -9.93 -5.27 19.00
N CYS A 264 -11.22 -5.48 19.25
CA CYS A 264 -12.29 -4.77 18.53
C CYS A 264 -12.22 -3.25 18.79
N GLU A 265 -12.02 -2.81 20.04
CA GLU A 265 -11.88 -1.38 20.36
C GLU A 265 -10.73 -0.73 19.58
N LEU A 266 -9.56 -1.38 19.54
CA LEU A 266 -8.40 -0.85 18.84
C LEU A 266 -8.62 -0.74 17.32
N PHE A 267 -9.29 -1.72 16.71
CA PHE A 267 -9.64 -1.62 15.29
C PHE A 267 -10.76 -0.61 15.03
N ASP A 268 -11.70 -0.44 15.94
CA ASP A 268 -12.74 0.60 15.85
C ASP A 268 -12.13 2.01 15.89
N ASP A 269 -11.17 2.24 16.78
CA ASP A 269 -10.45 3.52 16.88
C ASP A 269 -9.62 3.78 15.62
N GLN A 270 -8.94 2.76 15.11
CA GLN A 270 -8.20 2.84 13.86
C GLN A 270 -9.13 3.18 12.68
N ALA A 271 -10.30 2.54 12.60
CA ALA A 271 -11.29 2.80 11.55
C ALA A 271 -11.82 4.23 11.57
N ARG A 272 -12.16 4.75 12.77
CA ARG A 272 -12.64 6.15 12.91
C ARG A 272 -11.55 7.15 12.51
N ALA A 273 -10.31 6.93 12.94
CA ALA A 273 -9.19 7.77 12.52
C ALA A 273 -8.98 7.72 10.99
N LEU A 274 -9.17 6.54 10.37
CA LEU A 274 -9.10 6.38 8.92
C LEU A 274 -10.17 7.18 8.20
N GLY A 275 -11.42 7.20 8.69
CA GLY A 275 -12.50 8.01 8.12
C GLY A 275 -12.16 9.49 8.07
N VAL A 276 -11.56 10.02 9.16
CA VAL A 276 -11.08 11.41 9.21
C VAL A 276 -9.92 11.66 8.23
N ALA A 277 -8.99 10.72 8.13
CA ALA A 277 -7.87 10.83 7.18
C ALA A 277 -8.35 10.83 5.72
N LEU A 278 -9.30 9.95 5.38
CA LEU A 278 -9.89 9.87 4.05
C LEU A 278 -10.73 11.10 3.70
N LEU A 279 -11.43 11.70 4.67
CA LEU A 279 -12.11 12.96 4.45
C LEU A 279 -11.14 14.08 4.06
N ASN A 280 -10.02 14.20 4.77
CA ASN A 280 -8.99 15.18 4.44
C ASN A 280 -8.40 14.96 3.04
N ALA A 281 -8.17 13.69 2.66
CA ALA A 281 -7.70 13.37 1.31
C ALA A 281 -8.76 13.70 0.25
N ASN A 282 -10.03 13.39 0.53
CA ASN A 282 -11.12 13.60 -0.42
C ASN A 282 -11.48 15.08 -0.62
N TYR A 283 -11.33 15.92 0.41
CA TYR A 283 -11.47 17.38 0.23
C TYR A 283 -10.46 17.99 -0.75
N LEU A 284 -9.34 17.30 -1.00
CA LEU A 284 -8.30 17.78 -1.92
C LEU A 284 -8.44 17.22 -3.33
N GLY A 285 -9.15 16.12 -3.52
CA GLY A 285 -9.19 15.44 -4.81
C GLY A 285 -10.58 15.09 -5.34
N ASP A 286 -11.62 15.09 -4.48
CA ASP A 286 -13.01 14.72 -4.82
C ASP A 286 -13.07 13.43 -5.66
N TYR A 287 -12.55 12.35 -5.10
CA TYR A 287 -12.37 11.08 -5.81
C TYR A 287 -13.66 10.28 -5.94
N ASP A 288 -13.84 9.56 -7.05
CA ASP A 288 -14.99 8.66 -7.28
C ASP A 288 -14.99 7.48 -6.31
N ARG A 289 -13.81 7.02 -5.87
CA ARG A 289 -13.69 5.91 -4.92
C ARG A 289 -12.59 6.17 -3.89
N LEU A 290 -12.86 5.72 -2.66
CA LEU A 290 -11.92 5.67 -1.56
C LEU A 290 -11.65 4.21 -1.23
N VAL A 291 -10.46 3.72 -1.55
CA VAL A 291 -10.12 2.30 -1.46
C VAL A 291 -9.22 2.04 -0.27
N ILE A 292 -9.55 1.02 0.52
CA ILE A 292 -8.80 0.57 1.69
C ILE A 292 -8.06 -0.72 1.32
N GLY A 293 -6.75 -0.70 1.36
CA GLY A 293 -5.87 -1.83 1.10
C GLY A 293 -4.96 -2.16 2.27
N GLY A 294 -4.08 -3.13 2.04
CA GLY A 294 -3.11 -3.61 3.01
C GLY A 294 -3.73 -4.56 4.03
N GLY A 295 -3.03 -4.76 5.12
CA GLY A 295 -3.32 -5.82 6.08
C GLY A 295 -4.70 -5.78 6.76
N VAL A 296 -5.46 -4.71 6.67
CA VAL A 296 -6.85 -4.67 7.14
C VAL A 296 -7.80 -5.45 6.21
N CYS A 297 -7.37 -5.75 4.98
CA CYS A 297 -8.11 -6.63 4.08
C CYS A 297 -8.17 -8.09 4.60
N ASP A 298 -7.22 -8.49 5.45
CA ASP A 298 -7.12 -9.84 6.04
C ASP A 298 -7.94 -9.98 7.35
N LEU A 299 -8.64 -8.94 7.77
CA LEU A 299 -9.58 -9.03 8.89
C LEU A 299 -10.72 -10.01 8.53
N SER A 300 -11.31 -10.68 9.54
CA SER A 300 -12.48 -11.51 9.28
C SER A 300 -13.59 -10.69 8.61
N PRO A 301 -14.46 -11.31 7.80
CA PRO A 301 -15.51 -10.58 7.08
C PRO A 301 -16.34 -9.64 7.98
N GLU A 302 -16.68 -10.09 9.19
CA GLU A 302 -17.47 -9.32 10.15
C GLU A 302 -16.70 -8.12 10.68
N VAL A 303 -15.42 -8.31 11.07
CA VAL A 303 -14.55 -7.24 11.58
C VAL A 303 -14.23 -6.25 10.45
N ARG A 304 -13.98 -6.75 9.25
CA ARG A 304 -13.70 -5.93 8.07
C ARG A 304 -14.88 -5.04 7.69
N GLU A 305 -16.09 -5.58 7.68
CA GLU A 305 -17.30 -4.80 7.38
C GLU A 305 -17.58 -3.78 8.50
N ARG A 306 -17.39 -4.12 9.77
CA ARG A 306 -17.46 -3.18 10.89
C ARG A 306 -16.44 -2.06 10.74
N TYR A 307 -15.20 -2.39 10.38
CA TYR A 307 -14.12 -1.42 10.14
C TYR A 307 -14.50 -0.42 9.04
N ARG A 308 -15.00 -0.91 7.89
CA ARG A 308 -15.48 -0.08 6.79
C ARG A 308 -16.57 0.88 7.23
N LYS A 309 -17.60 0.35 7.90
CA LYS A 309 -18.74 1.17 8.38
C LYS A 309 -18.29 2.26 9.36
N LEU A 310 -17.43 1.96 10.31
CA LEU A 310 -16.95 2.94 11.27
C LEU A 310 -16.08 4.03 10.62
N ALA A 311 -15.29 3.66 9.60
CA ALA A 311 -14.55 4.64 8.82
C ALA A 311 -15.50 5.56 8.04
N GLU A 312 -16.53 5.01 7.43
CA GLU A 312 -17.56 5.73 6.70
C GLU A 312 -18.40 6.65 7.62
N GLU A 313 -18.82 6.14 8.79
CA GLU A 313 -19.52 6.93 9.81
C GLU A 313 -18.68 8.13 10.27
N ALA A 314 -17.40 7.93 10.57
CA ALA A 314 -16.49 9.00 10.99
C ALA A 314 -16.25 10.02 9.87
N TYR A 315 -16.15 9.58 8.63
CA TYR A 315 -16.09 10.45 7.47
C TYR A 315 -17.36 11.32 7.38
N HIS A 316 -18.54 10.73 7.38
CA HIS A 316 -19.81 11.43 7.25
C HIS A 316 -20.08 12.38 8.42
N GLN A 317 -19.69 12.02 9.64
CA GLN A 317 -19.86 12.86 10.82
C GLN A 317 -19.20 14.23 10.68
N HIS A 318 -18.07 14.29 9.99
CA HIS A 318 -17.26 15.51 9.86
C HIS A 318 -17.30 16.14 8.47
N ALA A 319 -17.93 15.48 7.49
CA ALA A 319 -18.03 15.96 6.12
C ALA A 319 -19.00 17.15 5.98
N LEU A 320 -18.69 18.09 5.10
CA LEU A 320 -19.62 19.07 4.59
C LEU A 320 -20.77 18.37 3.85
N ASP A 321 -21.97 18.99 3.85
CA ASP A 321 -23.19 18.35 3.29
C ASP A 321 -22.99 17.84 1.85
N GLY A 322 -22.30 18.59 0.98
CA GLY A 322 -22.00 18.15 -0.40
C GLY A 322 -20.97 17.01 -0.52
N PHE A 323 -20.34 16.57 0.58
CA PHE A 323 -19.42 15.45 0.66
C PHE A 323 -19.96 14.26 1.46
N ARG A 324 -21.20 14.31 1.95
CA ARG A 324 -21.81 13.25 2.75
C ARG A 324 -22.38 12.11 1.91
N ASP A 325 -22.78 12.37 0.67
CA ASP A 325 -23.41 11.39 -0.21
C ASP A 325 -22.37 10.44 -0.88
N LEU A 326 -21.37 10.00 -0.09
CA LEU A 326 -20.28 9.18 -0.59
C LEU A 326 -20.46 7.72 -0.17
N ASP A 327 -21.16 6.97 -0.99
CA ASP A 327 -21.21 5.52 -0.95
C ASP A 327 -19.95 4.95 -1.67
N ARG A 328 -18.76 5.36 -1.20
CA ARG A 328 -17.51 5.23 -1.98
C ARG A 328 -16.38 4.49 -1.25
N PHE A 329 -16.64 3.95 -0.06
CA PHE A 329 -15.63 3.21 0.71
C PHE A 329 -15.63 1.74 0.32
N GLU A 330 -14.53 1.26 -0.25
CA GLU A 330 -14.38 -0.12 -0.69
C GLU A 330 -13.04 -0.71 -0.24
N PHE A 331 -13.00 -2.02 -0.05
CA PHE A 331 -11.71 -2.71 0.11
C PHE A 331 -11.09 -3.01 -1.24
N SER A 332 -9.75 -3.09 -1.26
CA SER A 332 -8.98 -3.44 -2.45
C SER A 332 -9.43 -4.77 -3.05
N VAL A 333 -9.59 -4.81 -4.36
CA VAL A 333 -9.85 -6.04 -5.12
C VAL A 333 -8.54 -6.70 -5.57
N CYS A 334 -7.45 -5.93 -5.66
CA CYS A 334 -6.13 -6.42 -6.04
C CYS A 334 -5.32 -6.96 -4.84
N GLY A 335 -5.73 -6.63 -3.59
CA GLY A 335 -5.03 -7.02 -2.37
C GLY A 335 -3.56 -6.58 -2.38
N ASP A 336 -2.67 -7.45 -1.94
CA ASP A 336 -1.23 -7.20 -1.88
C ASP A 336 -0.56 -7.09 -3.27
N ASN A 337 -1.26 -7.48 -4.34
CA ASN A 337 -0.75 -7.39 -5.69
C ASN A 337 -0.98 -6.00 -6.34
N ALA A 338 -1.72 -5.10 -5.68
CA ALA A 338 -2.01 -3.78 -6.24
C ALA A 338 -0.75 -3.01 -6.68
N PRO A 339 0.35 -2.93 -5.89
CA PRO A 339 1.55 -2.21 -6.31
C PRO A 339 2.23 -2.81 -7.55
N VAL A 340 2.38 -4.14 -7.61
CA VAL A 340 3.04 -4.79 -8.75
C VAL A 340 2.22 -4.72 -10.02
N ILE A 341 0.87 -4.79 -9.93
CA ILE A 341 -0.04 -4.57 -11.06
C ILE A 341 0.05 -3.14 -11.56
N GLY A 342 0.11 -2.16 -10.66
CA GLY A 342 0.26 -0.76 -11.04
C GLY A 342 1.63 -0.45 -11.65
N ALA A 343 2.70 -1.07 -11.17
CA ALA A 343 4.01 -0.99 -11.79
C ALA A 343 3.97 -1.56 -13.22
N LEU A 344 3.34 -2.73 -13.41
CA LEU A 344 3.10 -3.33 -14.73
C LEU A 344 2.29 -2.39 -15.63
N ALA A 345 1.18 -1.85 -15.12
CA ALA A 345 0.33 -0.93 -15.89
C ALA A 345 1.08 0.33 -16.32
N TRP A 346 1.98 0.84 -15.48
CA TRP A 346 2.82 2.00 -15.79
C TRP A 346 3.87 1.75 -16.87
N ALA A 347 4.24 0.49 -17.07
CA ALA A 347 5.12 0.05 -18.14
C ALA A 347 4.38 -0.29 -19.45
N THR A 348 3.07 -0.52 -19.39
CA THR A 348 2.27 -0.94 -20.54
C THR A 348 1.70 0.29 -21.25
N PRO A 349 1.89 0.45 -22.58
CA PRO A 349 1.40 1.60 -23.38
C PRO A 349 -0.11 1.79 -23.34
#